data_21e4b322e69266a4df929f99c102bb71
#
_entry.id   21e4b322e69266a4df929f99c102bb71
#
_cell.length_a   1.000
_cell.length_b   1.000
_cell.length_c   1.000
_cell.angle_alpha   90.00
_cell.angle_beta   90.00
_cell.angle_gamma   90.00
#
_symmetry.space_group_name_H-M   'P 1'
#
loop_
_entity.id
_entity.type
_entity.pdbx_description
1 polymer ?
#
loop_
_entity_poly.entity_id
_entity_poly.type
_entity_poly.pdbx_seq_one_letter_code
_entity_poly.pdbx_strand_id
1 'polypeptide(L)'
;MVNAMYRILIVEDDESIARSVKTHLESWNYEVCCAEDFSNVAGTFAAFDPQLVLMDVKLPFFNGYHWCSEIRKVSKVSVIFVSSASDNMNIVMAVSMGGDDFIAKPFDLGVLTAKVQAMLRRTYDFTGQSAVLEHKGAMLNLTEAALFYEQEKIELTKNEFKILQVLMENKQKVVSRDTLMVKLWESDSFVDENTLSVNVNRLRKKLESVGLCDFIVTRKGIGYQIG
;
A
#
# COMPACT_ATOMS: atom_id res chain seq x y z
N MET A 1 -1.60 9.72 18.02
CA MET A 1 -0.68 9.94 16.87
C MET A 1 -1.54 10.53 15.77
N VAL A 2 -1.20 11.73 15.32
CA VAL A 2 -1.88 12.42 14.21
C VAL A 2 -1.61 11.56 12.98
N ASN A 3 -2.67 10.99 12.39
CA ASN A 3 -2.56 10.31 11.10
C ASN A 3 -2.08 11.39 10.12
N ALA A 4 -0.83 11.31 9.66
CA ALA A 4 -0.34 12.25 8.66
C ALA A 4 -1.20 12.08 7.41
N MET A 5 -1.89 13.14 7.03
CA MET A 5 -2.74 13.18 5.85
C MET A 5 -1.83 13.16 4.62
N TYR A 6 -1.98 12.16 3.74
CA TYR A 6 -1.17 12.10 2.52
C TYR A 6 -1.52 13.24 1.59
N ARG A 7 -0.49 13.86 1.01
CA ARG A 7 -0.60 14.96 0.05
C ARG A 7 -0.51 14.42 -1.37
N ILE A 8 -1.47 14.78 -2.20
CA ILE A 8 -1.58 14.33 -3.59
C ILE A 8 -1.56 15.54 -4.50
N LEU A 9 -0.60 15.60 -5.43
CA LEU A 9 -0.55 16.62 -6.47
C LEU A 9 -1.27 16.11 -7.72
N ILE A 10 -2.20 16.89 -8.24
CA ILE A 10 -2.89 16.65 -9.51
C ILE A 10 -2.31 17.60 -10.56
N VAL A 11 -1.84 17.04 -11.66
CA VAL A 11 -1.36 17.78 -12.84
C VAL A 11 -2.24 17.38 -14.02
N GLU A 12 -3.30 18.14 -14.24
CA GLU A 12 -4.38 17.91 -15.19
C GLU A 12 -4.88 19.27 -15.68
N ASP A 13 -4.89 19.51 -17.01
CA ASP A 13 -5.27 20.78 -17.61
C ASP A 13 -6.79 20.91 -17.82
N ASP A 14 -7.54 19.81 -17.81
CA ASP A 14 -9.00 19.84 -17.77
C ASP A 14 -9.48 20.19 -16.34
N GLU A 15 -9.90 21.43 -16.14
CA GLU A 15 -10.39 21.90 -14.83
C GLU A 15 -11.55 21.07 -14.28
N SER A 16 -12.40 20.52 -15.15
CA SER A 16 -13.56 19.72 -14.72
C SER A 16 -13.10 18.39 -14.13
N ILE A 17 -12.15 17.73 -14.80
CA ILE A 17 -11.54 16.49 -14.32
C ILE A 17 -10.73 16.75 -13.04
N ALA A 18 -9.87 17.75 -13.04
CA ALA A 18 -9.04 18.12 -11.89
C ALA A 18 -9.91 18.39 -10.65
N ARG A 19 -10.97 19.19 -10.79
CA ARG A 19 -11.91 19.51 -9.69
C ARG A 19 -12.66 18.29 -9.19
N SER A 20 -13.14 17.43 -10.10
CA SER A 20 -13.87 16.21 -9.75
C SER A 20 -12.98 15.25 -8.96
N VAL A 21 -11.76 15.01 -9.44
CA VAL A 21 -10.77 14.15 -8.77
C VAL A 21 -10.36 14.74 -7.42
N LYS A 22 -10.08 16.06 -7.35
CA LYS A 22 -9.76 16.74 -6.10
C LYS A 22 -10.84 16.57 -5.05
N THR A 23 -12.09 16.95 -5.37
CA THR A 23 -13.22 16.84 -4.44
C THR A 23 -13.42 15.41 -3.94
N HIS A 24 -13.27 14.44 -4.85
CA HIS A 24 -13.40 13.03 -4.49
C HIS A 24 -12.28 12.58 -3.54
N LEU A 25 -11.01 12.88 -3.84
CA LEU A 25 -9.89 12.49 -2.98
C LEU A 25 -9.90 13.21 -1.63
N GLU A 26 -10.31 14.47 -1.57
CA GLU A 26 -10.51 15.21 -0.31
C GLU A 26 -11.58 14.54 0.58
N SER A 27 -12.64 13.95 -0.02
CA SER A 27 -13.65 13.18 0.73
C SER A 27 -13.08 11.89 1.36
N TRP A 28 -11.92 11.41 0.89
CA TRP A 28 -11.15 10.29 1.44
C TRP A 28 -10.05 10.73 2.39
N ASN A 29 -10.11 12.00 2.84
CA ASN A 29 -9.17 12.57 3.81
C ASN A 29 -7.73 12.67 3.30
N TYR A 30 -7.56 12.98 2.00
CA TYR A 30 -6.28 13.39 1.41
C TYR A 30 -6.20 14.92 1.34
N GLU A 31 -4.99 15.46 1.45
CA GLU A 31 -4.70 16.86 1.13
C GLU A 31 -4.36 16.94 -0.36
N VAL A 32 -5.11 17.74 -1.14
CA VAL A 32 -4.98 17.72 -2.60
C VAL A 32 -4.69 19.11 -3.14
N CYS A 33 -3.61 19.21 -3.90
CA CYS A 33 -3.24 20.41 -4.68
C CYS A 33 -3.39 20.10 -6.18
N CYS A 34 -3.97 21.05 -6.93
CA CYS A 34 -3.94 21.03 -8.39
C CYS A 34 -2.87 22.00 -8.89
N ALA A 35 -2.06 21.57 -9.86
CA ALA A 35 -1.12 22.46 -10.53
C ALA A 35 -1.88 23.45 -11.41
N GLU A 36 -1.59 24.73 -11.26
CA GLU A 36 -2.18 25.82 -12.06
C GLU A 36 -1.21 26.33 -13.12
N ASP A 37 0.10 26.27 -12.84
CA ASP A 37 1.15 26.68 -13.77
C ASP A 37 1.81 25.45 -14.41
N PHE A 38 1.37 25.11 -15.61
CA PHE A 38 1.91 24.00 -16.41
C PHE A 38 3.26 24.31 -17.05
N SER A 39 3.76 25.54 -16.96
CA SER A 39 5.13 25.89 -17.35
C SER A 39 6.15 25.60 -16.25
N ASN A 40 5.70 25.41 -14.98
CA ASN A 40 6.56 25.18 -13.81
C ASN A 40 5.97 24.16 -12.82
N VAL A 41 5.58 22.98 -13.30
CA VAL A 41 5.07 21.90 -12.45
C VAL A 41 6.10 21.45 -11.39
N ALA A 42 7.39 21.49 -11.72
CA ALA A 42 8.44 21.15 -10.76
C ALA A 42 8.50 22.11 -9.56
N GLY A 43 8.21 23.39 -9.76
CA GLY A 43 8.10 24.39 -8.68
C GLY A 43 6.91 24.09 -7.76
N THR A 44 5.74 23.78 -8.33
CA THR A 44 4.54 23.38 -7.57
C THR A 44 4.81 22.09 -6.77
N PHE A 45 5.48 21.11 -7.39
CA PHE A 45 5.88 19.87 -6.76
C PHE A 45 6.78 20.10 -5.53
N ALA A 46 7.81 20.93 -5.69
CA ALA A 46 8.76 21.23 -4.62
C ALA A 46 8.11 21.99 -3.45
N ALA A 47 7.19 22.93 -3.75
CA ALA A 47 6.50 23.72 -2.74
C ALA A 47 5.47 22.88 -1.95
N PHE A 48 4.76 21.99 -2.62
CA PHE A 48 3.71 21.18 -2.01
C PHE A 48 4.25 19.90 -1.34
N ASP A 49 5.39 19.38 -1.82
CA ASP A 49 6.05 18.15 -1.34
C ASP A 49 5.07 16.95 -1.21
N PRO A 50 4.44 16.50 -2.32
CA PRO A 50 3.41 15.46 -2.29
C PRO A 50 4.00 14.06 -2.07
N GLN A 51 3.16 13.14 -1.58
CA GLN A 51 3.46 11.71 -1.47
C GLN A 51 3.01 10.92 -2.71
N LEU A 52 2.17 11.52 -3.57
CA LEU A 52 1.76 10.92 -4.84
C LEU A 52 1.44 12.02 -5.85
N VAL A 53 1.75 11.77 -7.11
CA VAL A 53 1.40 12.66 -8.23
C VAL A 53 0.48 11.92 -9.18
N LEU A 54 -0.68 12.51 -9.49
CA LEU A 54 -1.52 12.14 -10.62
C LEU A 54 -1.15 13.06 -11.78
N MET A 55 -0.67 12.49 -12.88
CA MET A 55 -0.06 13.24 -13.98
C MET A 55 -0.77 12.95 -15.30
N ASP A 56 -1.44 13.93 -15.89
CA ASP A 56 -1.88 13.78 -17.28
C ASP A 56 -0.67 13.72 -18.21
N VAL A 57 -0.77 12.90 -19.23
CA VAL A 57 0.22 12.80 -20.30
C VAL A 57 0.14 14.02 -21.23
N LYS A 58 -1.08 14.47 -21.53
CA LYS A 58 -1.32 15.60 -22.44
C LYS A 58 -1.50 16.88 -21.64
N LEU A 59 -0.44 17.65 -21.53
CA LEU A 59 -0.41 18.93 -20.84
C LEU A 59 0.05 20.05 -21.79
N PRO A 60 -0.35 21.29 -21.54
CA PRO A 60 0.19 22.43 -22.25
C PRO A 60 1.69 22.62 -21.94
N PHE A 61 2.43 23.20 -22.88
CA PHE A 61 3.89 23.47 -22.87
C PHE A 61 4.73 22.19 -22.92
N PHE A 62 4.78 21.38 -21.87
CA PHE A 62 5.52 20.13 -21.78
C PHE A 62 4.57 18.99 -21.38
N ASN A 63 4.71 17.83 -21.99
CA ASN A 63 3.88 16.67 -21.65
C ASN A 63 4.22 16.08 -20.26
N GLY A 64 3.34 15.24 -19.73
CA GLY A 64 3.52 14.63 -18.41
C GLY A 64 4.78 13.78 -18.29
N TYR A 65 5.27 13.18 -19.37
CA TYR A 65 6.53 12.42 -19.35
C TYR A 65 7.74 13.30 -19.06
N HIS A 66 7.77 14.52 -19.64
CA HIS A 66 8.80 15.50 -19.34
C HIS A 66 8.79 15.84 -17.84
N TRP A 67 7.63 16.15 -17.28
CA TRP A 67 7.53 16.50 -15.86
C TRP A 67 7.87 15.33 -14.95
N CYS A 68 7.46 14.11 -15.30
CA CYS A 68 7.88 12.91 -14.57
C CYS A 68 9.40 12.78 -14.54
N SER A 69 10.07 12.97 -15.70
CA SER A 69 11.54 12.95 -15.80
C SER A 69 12.21 14.02 -14.95
N GLU A 70 11.66 15.24 -14.91
CA GLU A 70 12.20 16.32 -14.06
C GLU A 70 12.05 15.99 -12.57
N ILE A 71 10.86 15.50 -12.16
CA ILE A 71 10.62 15.07 -10.78
C ILE A 71 11.55 13.92 -10.39
N ARG A 72 11.81 12.96 -11.28
CA ARG A 72 12.70 11.80 -11.03
C ARG A 72 14.16 12.21 -10.77
N LYS A 73 14.62 13.39 -11.22
CA LYS A 73 15.97 13.89 -10.90
C LYS A 73 16.15 14.20 -9.42
N VAL A 74 15.05 14.52 -8.71
CA VAL A 74 15.08 15.01 -7.32
C VAL A 74 14.26 14.14 -6.35
N SER A 75 13.36 13.28 -6.84
CA SER A 75 12.45 12.51 -5.99
C SER A 75 12.11 11.14 -6.56
N LYS A 76 11.81 10.21 -5.64
CA LYS A 76 11.24 8.88 -5.93
C LYS A 76 9.74 8.80 -5.62
N VAL A 77 9.07 9.95 -5.54
CA VAL A 77 7.63 10.01 -5.29
C VAL A 77 6.85 9.15 -6.28
N SER A 78 5.78 8.51 -5.84
CA SER A 78 4.94 7.71 -6.75
C SER A 78 4.22 8.59 -7.75
N VAL A 79 4.29 8.24 -9.04
CA VAL A 79 3.62 8.93 -10.15
C VAL A 79 2.67 7.96 -10.84
N ILE A 80 1.37 8.28 -10.84
CA ILE A 80 0.35 7.57 -11.61
C ILE A 80 0.01 8.45 -12.82
N PHE A 81 0.24 7.92 -14.01
CA PHE A 81 -0.18 8.61 -15.23
C PHE A 81 -1.68 8.45 -15.46
N VAL A 82 -2.31 9.53 -15.92
CA VAL A 82 -3.72 9.55 -16.34
C VAL A 82 -3.76 9.96 -17.80
N SER A 83 -4.34 9.16 -18.70
CA SER A 83 -4.32 9.47 -20.14
C SER A 83 -5.47 8.83 -20.90
N SER A 84 -5.81 9.39 -22.06
CA SER A 84 -6.81 8.79 -22.97
C SER A 84 -6.34 7.45 -23.53
N ALA A 85 -7.24 6.44 -23.48
CA ALA A 85 -7.00 5.02 -23.74
C ALA A 85 -6.58 4.65 -25.18
N SER A 86 -6.48 5.62 -26.10
CA SER A 86 -6.25 5.35 -27.52
C SER A 86 -4.83 4.89 -27.89
N ASP A 87 -3.88 4.88 -26.94
CA ASP A 87 -2.49 4.56 -27.26
C ASP A 87 -1.92 3.50 -26.30
N ASN A 88 -1.94 2.22 -26.71
CA ASN A 88 -1.14 1.17 -26.05
C ASN A 88 0.36 1.54 -25.95
N MET A 89 0.84 2.42 -26.80
CA MET A 89 2.19 2.96 -26.77
C MET A 89 2.43 3.84 -25.54
N ASN A 90 1.39 4.52 -25.01
CA ASN A 90 1.50 5.36 -23.83
C ASN A 90 1.74 4.56 -22.54
N ILE A 91 1.21 3.35 -22.44
CA ILE A 91 1.43 2.48 -21.25
C ILE A 91 2.90 2.06 -21.18
N VAL A 92 3.48 1.64 -22.30
CA VAL A 92 4.90 1.24 -22.37
C VAL A 92 5.81 2.44 -22.10
N MET A 93 5.48 3.61 -22.65
CA MET A 93 6.22 4.85 -22.41
C MET A 93 6.09 5.33 -20.96
N ALA A 94 4.89 5.26 -20.36
CA ALA A 94 4.68 5.64 -18.97
C ALA A 94 5.60 4.86 -18.01
N VAL A 95 5.70 3.55 -18.19
CA VAL A 95 6.59 2.69 -17.40
C VAL A 95 8.06 2.99 -17.70
N SER A 96 8.42 3.18 -18.97
CA SER A 96 9.81 3.47 -19.38
C SER A 96 10.30 4.85 -18.91
N MET A 97 9.40 5.80 -18.76
CA MET A 97 9.70 7.17 -18.28
C MET A 97 9.62 7.34 -16.76
N GLY A 98 9.51 6.25 -16.02
CA GLY A 98 9.57 6.24 -14.56
C GLY A 98 8.23 6.43 -13.86
N GLY A 99 7.10 6.22 -14.54
CA GLY A 99 5.79 6.12 -13.90
C GLY A 99 5.64 4.78 -13.18
N ASP A 100 4.87 4.80 -12.09
CA ASP A 100 4.66 3.63 -11.23
C ASP A 100 3.34 2.91 -11.56
N ASP A 101 2.35 3.62 -12.14
CA ASP A 101 1.08 3.04 -12.59
C ASP A 101 0.43 3.94 -13.67
N PHE A 102 -0.68 3.47 -14.24
CA PHE A 102 -1.42 4.14 -15.30
C PHE A 102 -2.93 3.99 -15.11
N ILE A 103 -3.69 5.04 -15.46
CA ILE A 103 -5.15 5.08 -15.48
C ILE A 103 -5.62 5.60 -16.84
N ALA A 104 -6.42 4.80 -17.54
CA ALA A 104 -7.00 5.20 -18.82
C ALA A 104 -8.24 6.09 -18.63
N LYS A 105 -8.33 7.20 -19.36
CA LYS A 105 -9.54 8.02 -19.48
C LYS A 105 -10.50 7.42 -20.53
N PRO A 106 -11.82 7.35 -20.28
CA PRO A 106 -12.52 7.75 -19.06
C PRO A 106 -12.34 6.72 -17.94
N PHE A 107 -12.28 7.18 -16.70
CA PHE A 107 -12.10 6.33 -15.53
C PHE A 107 -13.21 6.54 -14.48
N ASP A 108 -13.44 5.51 -13.70
CA ASP A 108 -14.26 5.59 -12.49
C ASP A 108 -13.45 6.14 -11.31
N LEU A 109 -14.02 7.05 -10.52
CA LEU A 109 -13.35 7.68 -9.39
C LEU A 109 -13.01 6.65 -8.28
N GLY A 110 -13.82 5.60 -8.11
CA GLY A 110 -13.53 4.51 -7.18
C GLY A 110 -12.30 3.69 -7.61
N VAL A 111 -12.16 3.44 -8.92
CA VAL A 111 -10.97 2.78 -9.50
C VAL A 111 -9.72 3.63 -9.28
N LEU A 112 -9.81 4.95 -9.52
CA LEU A 112 -8.71 5.89 -9.25
C LEU A 112 -8.32 5.85 -7.78
N THR A 113 -9.29 5.94 -6.87
CA THR A 113 -9.03 5.90 -5.42
C THR A 113 -8.39 4.58 -4.99
N ALA A 114 -8.87 3.45 -5.50
CA ALA A 114 -8.29 2.14 -5.19
C ALA A 114 -6.81 2.06 -5.61
N LYS A 115 -6.45 2.61 -6.79
CA LYS A 115 -5.06 2.69 -7.25
C LYS A 115 -4.21 3.63 -6.40
N VAL A 116 -4.73 4.81 -6.06
CA VAL A 116 -4.07 5.76 -5.14
C VAL A 116 -3.77 5.11 -3.79
N GLN A 117 -4.76 4.47 -3.18
CA GLN A 117 -4.59 3.77 -1.90
C GLN A 117 -3.56 2.64 -1.99
N ALA A 118 -3.64 1.81 -3.04
CA ALA A 118 -2.69 0.73 -3.25
C ALA A 118 -1.26 1.25 -3.41
N MET A 119 -1.07 2.37 -4.12
CA MET A 119 0.23 2.99 -4.34
C MET A 119 0.79 3.59 -3.05
N LEU A 120 0.00 4.39 -2.33
CA LEU A 120 0.43 5.00 -1.07
C LEU A 120 0.77 3.93 -0.02
N ARG A 121 -0.07 2.90 0.10
CA ARG A 121 0.20 1.76 0.98
C ARG A 121 1.53 1.08 0.61
N ARG A 122 1.77 0.80 -0.67
CA ARG A 122 3.00 0.15 -1.14
C ARG A 122 4.23 1.00 -0.86
N THR A 123 4.12 2.32 -1.02
CA THR A 123 5.27 3.23 -0.91
C THR A 123 5.53 3.69 0.51
N TYR A 124 4.50 3.94 1.32
CA TYR A 124 4.63 4.61 2.61
C TYR A 124 4.20 3.77 3.80
N ASP A 125 3.16 2.95 3.71
CA ASP A 125 2.74 2.10 4.82
C ASP A 125 3.71 0.93 5.01
N PHE A 126 4.40 0.52 3.91
CA PHE A 126 5.50 -0.44 4.01
C PHE A 126 6.87 0.20 4.32
N THR A 127 7.06 1.52 4.11
CA THR A 127 8.32 2.21 4.47
C THR A 127 8.29 2.84 5.86
N GLY A 128 7.11 3.07 6.45
CA GLY A 128 6.95 3.57 7.82
C GLY A 128 6.82 2.45 8.87
N GLN A 129 6.43 1.26 8.48
CA GLN A 129 6.62 0.03 9.24
C GLN A 129 7.80 -0.69 8.59
N SER A 130 8.85 -0.94 9.35
CA SER A 130 9.92 -1.86 8.97
C SER A 130 9.31 -3.00 8.15
N ALA A 131 9.83 -3.27 6.93
CA ALA A 131 9.40 -4.42 6.13
C ALA A 131 9.57 -5.74 6.91
N VAL A 132 10.00 -5.64 8.15
CA VAL A 132 10.22 -6.69 9.12
C VAL A 132 9.46 -6.35 10.41
N LEU A 133 8.49 -7.17 10.76
CA LEU A 133 7.88 -7.14 12.09
C LEU A 133 8.74 -8.00 13.03
N GLU A 134 9.15 -7.43 14.15
CA GLU A 134 9.99 -8.13 15.12
C GLU A 134 9.24 -8.32 16.44
N HIS A 135 9.34 -9.53 17.02
CA HIS A 135 8.88 -9.82 18.38
C HIS A 135 9.67 -11.00 18.96
N LYS A 136 10.21 -10.84 20.18
CA LYS A 136 11.00 -11.89 20.88
C LYS A 136 12.11 -12.51 20.00
N GLY A 137 12.79 -11.72 19.19
CA GLY A 137 13.82 -12.18 18.26
C GLY A 137 13.32 -12.81 16.97
N ALA A 138 12.02 -13.04 16.83
CA ALA A 138 11.42 -13.50 15.58
C ALA A 138 11.18 -12.31 14.64
N MET A 139 11.67 -12.39 13.42
CA MET A 139 11.57 -11.34 12.39
C MET A 139 10.71 -11.84 11.23
N LEU A 140 9.49 -11.31 11.10
CA LEU A 140 8.61 -11.58 9.97
C LEU A 140 8.90 -10.58 8.83
N ASN A 141 9.57 -11.04 7.78
CA ASN A 141 9.82 -10.24 6.59
C ASN A 141 8.58 -10.22 5.69
N LEU A 142 7.95 -9.05 5.58
CA LEU A 142 6.70 -8.87 4.82
C LEU A 142 6.91 -8.91 3.31
N THR A 143 8.11 -8.59 2.84
CA THR A 143 8.47 -8.61 1.41
C THR A 143 8.71 -10.03 0.92
N GLU A 144 9.45 -10.84 1.72
CA GLU A 144 9.76 -12.22 1.39
C GLU A 144 8.68 -13.23 1.81
N ALA A 145 7.65 -12.76 2.52
CA ALA A 145 6.61 -13.59 3.15
C ALA A 145 7.20 -14.75 3.99
N ALA A 146 8.28 -14.48 4.72
CA ALA A 146 9.03 -15.46 5.48
C ALA A 146 9.29 -15.00 6.91
N LEU A 147 9.33 -15.96 7.83
CA LEU A 147 9.74 -15.75 9.21
C LEU A 147 11.21 -16.16 9.38
N PHE A 148 11.97 -15.35 10.09
CA PHE A 148 13.36 -15.65 10.47
C PHE A 148 13.47 -15.67 11.99
N TYR A 149 14.15 -16.66 12.51
CA TYR A 149 14.48 -16.79 13.93
C TYR A 149 15.84 -17.49 14.10
N GLU A 150 16.74 -16.94 14.91
CA GLU A 150 18.11 -17.46 15.14
C GLU A 150 18.87 -17.82 13.85
N GLN A 151 18.74 -16.97 12.80
CA GLN A 151 19.31 -17.14 11.46
C GLN A 151 18.66 -18.26 10.61
N GLU A 152 17.67 -18.96 11.11
CA GLU A 152 16.88 -19.93 10.33
C GLU A 152 15.70 -19.25 9.64
N LYS A 153 15.46 -19.62 8.36
CA LYS A 153 14.28 -19.24 7.60
C LYS A 153 13.18 -20.26 7.78
N ILE A 154 12.05 -19.82 8.29
CA ILE A 154 10.87 -20.65 8.51
C ILE A 154 9.86 -20.36 7.43
N GLU A 155 9.58 -21.32 6.56
CA GLU A 155 8.58 -21.17 5.51
C GLU A 155 7.17 -21.25 6.09
N LEU A 156 6.35 -20.28 5.73
CA LEU A 156 4.96 -20.17 6.11
C LEU A 156 4.06 -20.37 4.90
N THR A 157 2.93 -21.03 5.09
CA THR A 157 1.86 -21.01 4.08
C THR A 157 1.23 -19.60 4.04
N LYS A 158 0.51 -19.27 2.96
CA LYS A 158 -0.16 -17.96 2.79
C LYS A 158 -1.03 -17.61 4.02
N ASN A 159 -1.79 -18.57 4.55
CA ASN A 159 -2.65 -18.35 5.70
C ASN A 159 -1.87 -18.20 7.01
N GLU A 160 -0.85 -19.02 7.23
CA GLU A 160 0.04 -18.92 8.40
C GLU A 160 0.75 -17.58 8.44
N PHE A 161 1.28 -17.14 7.31
CA PHE A 161 1.93 -15.83 7.17
C PHE A 161 0.94 -14.69 7.50
N LYS A 162 -0.27 -14.72 6.91
CA LYS A 162 -1.26 -13.67 7.14
C LYS A 162 -1.74 -13.61 8.58
N ILE A 163 -1.98 -14.76 9.21
CA ILE A 163 -2.32 -14.83 10.64
C ILE A 163 -1.21 -14.22 11.49
N LEU A 164 0.05 -14.64 11.26
CA LEU A 164 1.19 -14.15 12.01
C LEU A 164 1.40 -12.64 11.82
N GLN A 165 1.27 -12.15 10.59
CA GLN A 165 1.32 -10.72 10.26
C GLN A 165 0.32 -9.94 11.09
N VAL A 166 -0.97 -10.29 11.02
CA VAL A 166 -2.04 -9.58 11.74
C VAL A 166 -1.81 -9.59 13.26
N LEU A 167 -1.35 -10.70 13.79
CA LEU A 167 -1.04 -10.81 15.22
C LEU A 167 0.16 -9.95 15.62
N MET A 168 1.23 -9.94 14.80
CA MET A 168 2.44 -9.14 15.07
C MET A 168 2.21 -7.62 14.86
N GLU A 169 1.35 -7.22 13.95
CA GLU A 169 0.90 -5.83 13.80
C GLU A 169 0.11 -5.33 15.02
N ASN A 170 -0.58 -6.24 15.72
CA ASN A 170 -1.39 -5.95 16.89
C ASN A 170 -0.76 -6.46 18.20
N LYS A 171 0.55 -6.29 18.36
CA LYS A 171 1.27 -6.65 19.60
C LYS A 171 0.54 -6.15 20.84
N GLN A 172 0.50 -6.95 21.88
CA GLN A 172 -0.13 -6.64 23.17
C GLN A 172 -1.66 -6.49 23.14
N LYS A 173 -2.32 -6.67 21.99
CA LYS A 173 -3.77 -6.65 21.86
C LYS A 173 -4.30 -8.03 21.48
N VAL A 174 -5.49 -8.35 21.98
CA VAL A 174 -6.21 -9.55 21.55
C VAL A 174 -6.85 -9.28 20.19
N VAL A 175 -6.54 -10.08 19.18
CA VAL A 175 -7.21 -10.03 17.87
C VAL A 175 -8.35 -11.03 17.88
N SER A 176 -9.56 -10.58 17.58
CA SER A 176 -10.74 -11.45 17.56
C SER A 176 -10.67 -12.47 16.40
N ARG A 177 -11.39 -13.59 16.55
CA ARG A 177 -11.52 -14.60 15.49
C ARG A 177 -12.10 -14.00 14.23
N ASP A 178 -13.16 -13.20 14.35
CA ASP A 178 -13.80 -12.52 13.21
C ASP A 178 -12.83 -11.59 12.47
N THR A 179 -12.03 -10.81 13.20
CA THR A 179 -11.01 -9.96 12.60
C THR A 179 -10.01 -10.77 11.79
N LEU A 180 -9.52 -11.91 12.32
CA LEU A 180 -8.60 -12.77 11.59
C LEU A 180 -9.25 -13.41 10.35
N MET A 181 -10.50 -13.87 10.46
CA MET A 181 -11.24 -14.43 9.32
C MET A 181 -11.43 -13.39 8.21
N VAL A 182 -11.87 -12.16 8.55
CA VAL A 182 -12.01 -11.07 7.58
C VAL A 182 -10.69 -10.77 6.87
N LYS A 183 -9.58 -10.71 7.62
CA LYS A 183 -8.24 -10.46 7.04
C LYS A 183 -7.73 -11.61 6.17
N LEU A 184 -8.16 -12.83 6.41
CA LEU A 184 -7.86 -13.99 5.56
C LEU A 184 -8.73 -13.97 4.30
N TRP A 185 -10.01 -13.56 4.38
CA TRP A 185 -10.90 -13.44 3.22
C TRP A 185 -10.44 -12.35 2.23
N GLU A 186 -9.91 -11.23 2.71
CA GLU A 186 -9.30 -10.21 1.86
C GLU A 186 -8.16 -10.77 0.96
N SER A 187 -7.65 -11.95 1.26
CA SER A 187 -6.58 -12.63 0.52
C SER A 187 -7.04 -13.84 -0.34
N ASP A 188 -8.32 -13.88 -0.77
CA ASP A 188 -8.95 -14.94 -1.57
C ASP A 188 -9.05 -16.32 -0.89
N SER A 189 -8.97 -16.40 0.43
CA SER A 189 -9.08 -17.66 1.17
C SER A 189 -10.35 -17.66 1.99
N PHE A 190 -11.38 -18.40 1.56
CA PHE A 190 -12.54 -18.64 2.42
C PHE A 190 -12.11 -19.50 3.62
N VAL A 191 -12.15 -18.91 4.82
CA VAL A 191 -11.70 -19.55 6.06
C VAL A 191 -12.86 -19.50 7.06
N ASP A 192 -13.32 -20.67 7.49
CA ASP A 192 -14.24 -20.81 8.61
C ASP A 192 -13.48 -20.87 9.95
N GLU A 193 -14.19 -20.87 11.07
CA GLU A 193 -13.58 -20.94 12.42
C GLU A 193 -12.74 -22.19 12.64
N ASN A 194 -13.13 -23.34 12.06
CA ASN A 194 -12.39 -24.58 12.19
C ASN A 194 -11.06 -24.47 11.42
N THR A 195 -11.11 -23.97 10.20
CA THR A 195 -9.94 -23.74 9.35
C THR A 195 -8.97 -22.74 10.00
N LEU A 196 -9.48 -21.65 10.60
CA LEU A 196 -8.66 -20.71 11.37
C LEU A 196 -7.95 -21.42 12.52
N SER A 197 -8.68 -22.21 13.31
CA SER A 197 -8.12 -22.93 14.46
C SER A 197 -7.04 -23.94 14.03
N VAL A 198 -7.24 -24.64 12.93
CA VAL A 198 -6.26 -25.58 12.36
C VAL A 198 -4.99 -24.85 11.93
N ASN A 199 -5.12 -23.72 11.21
CA ASN A 199 -3.97 -22.93 10.77
C ASN A 199 -3.18 -22.34 11.96
N VAL A 200 -3.86 -21.82 12.98
CA VAL A 200 -3.19 -21.34 14.20
C VAL A 200 -2.44 -22.46 14.91
N ASN A 201 -3.03 -23.65 15.02
CA ASN A 201 -2.36 -24.79 15.66
C ASN A 201 -1.14 -25.29 14.84
N ARG A 202 -1.23 -25.29 13.51
CA ARG A 202 -0.08 -25.62 12.64
C ARG A 202 1.04 -24.60 12.80
N LEU A 203 0.67 -23.32 12.79
CA LEU A 203 1.64 -22.22 13.00
C LEU A 203 2.32 -22.32 14.36
N ARG A 204 1.59 -22.59 15.45
CA ARG A 204 2.18 -22.84 16.78
C ARG A 204 3.21 -23.96 16.76
N LYS A 205 2.88 -25.12 16.20
CA LYS A 205 3.81 -26.24 16.10
C LYS A 205 5.09 -25.88 15.35
N LYS A 206 4.99 -25.09 14.27
CA LYS A 206 6.16 -24.57 13.56
C LYS A 206 7.01 -23.64 14.43
N LEU A 207 6.37 -22.74 15.16
CA LEU A 207 7.06 -21.82 16.05
C LEU A 207 7.73 -22.55 17.22
N GLU A 208 7.04 -23.50 17.83
CA GLU A 208 7.57 -24.34 18.92
C GLU A 208 8.77 -25.18 18.45
N SER A 209 8.75 -25.71 17.22
CA SER A 209 9.85 -26.53 16.68
C SER A 209 11.19 -25.77 16.53
N VAL A 210 11.12 -24.45 16.49
CA VAL A 210 12.31 -23.56 16.42
C VAL A 210 12.57 -22.85 17.75
N GLY A 211 11.90 -23.23 18.84
CA GLY A 211 12.14 -22.67 20.18
C GLY A 211 11.25 -21.47 20.56
N LEU A 212 10.34 -21.04 19.69
CA LEU A 212 9.39 -19.95 19.97
C LEU A 212 8.14 -20.49 20.69
N CYS A 213 8.32 -20.95 21.94
CA CYS A 213 7.25 -21.44 22.78
C CYS A 213 6.31 -20.33 23.21
N ASP A 214 5.00 -20.62 23.31
CA ASP A 214 3.97 -19.67 23.74
C ASP A 214 3.93 -18.34 22.95
N PHE A 215 4.43 -18.35 21.72
CA PHE A 215 4.47 -17.17 20.87
C PHE A 215 3.07 -16.67 20.48
N ILE A 216 2.09 -17.59 20.33
CA ILE A 216 0.68 -17.26 20.09
C ILE A 216 -0.16 -17.83 21.22
N VAL A 217 -0.81 -16.96 21.98
CA VAL A 217 -1.66 -17.31 23.11
C VAL A 217 -3.13 -17.25 22.72
N THR A 218 -3.94 -18.24 23.14
CA THR A 218 -5.40 -18.20 22.98
C THR A 218 -6.03 -17.45 24.15
N ARG A 219 -6.85 -16.45 23.84
CA ARG A 219 -7.76 -15.82 24.80
C ARG A 219 -9.15 -16.43 24.63
N LYS A 220 -9.52 -17.35 25.54
CA LYS A 220 -10.77 -18.14 25.46
C LYS A 220 -11.98 -17.24 25.21
N GLY A 221 -12.80 -17.59 24.21
CA GLY A 221 -14.01 -16.86 23.85
C GLY A 221 -13.78 -15.53 23.12
N ILE A 222 -12.52 -15.07 22.90
CA ILE A 222 -12.22 -13.79 22.26
C ILE A 222 -11.41 -13.99 20.98
N GLY A 223 -10.22 -14.59 21.08
CA GLY A 223 -9.35 -14.73 19.92
C GLY A 223 -7.92 -15.13 20.28
N TYR A 224 -6.95 -14.52 19.59
CA TYR A 224 -5.53 -14.83 19.71
C TYR A 224 -4.71 -13.57 19.96
N GLN A 225 -3.54 -13.73 20.58
CA GLN A 225 -2.62 -12.66 20.91
C GLN A 225 -1.18 -13.16 20.80
N ILE A 226 -0.24 -12.28 20.43
CA ILE A 226 1.19 -12.55 20.58
C ILE A 226 1.56 -12.54 22.07
N GLY A 227 2.27 -13.58 22.51
CA GLY A 227 2.64 -13.83 23.91
C GLY A 227 3.84 -13.02 24.41
#